data_efb05db8d871c264ed4be9cada2b4e83
#
_entry.id   efb05db8d871c264ed4be9cada2b4e83
#
_cell.length_a   1.000
_cell.length_b   1.000
_cell.length_c   1.000
_cell.angle_alpha   90.00
_cell.angle_beta   90.00
_cell.angle_gamma   90.00
#
_symmetry.space_group_name_H-M   'P 1'
#
loop_
_entity.id
_entity.type
_entity.pdbx_description
1 polymer ?
#
loop_
_entity_poly.entity_id
_entity_poly.type
_entity_poly.pdbx_seq_one_letter_code
_entity_poly.pdbx_strand_id
1 'polypeptide(L)'
;MAGLVAAARAGELGARPIVYEKGTGPGGSMLLSSGFVWRYRSYELFREQCPGGDSDLQRVIMERFDDSLDWLERSGVELLTRETGNPVTVGARFDPRQLVKALAQDVRLGETTGDPTVLATGGFPARLARERGLLLRANRWSAGDGLDWALERGAQTAGDLDEFYGRAMPAVDELAGVDFVRLAQLYGRHALVTSEDGSERFRGEPSWSEVDLVQEIARWPGGRAWYTVNEAVLDQRIRERTVREMVEAARAAGAPVREEGGLVSVLVRAAVTQTLGGIRVDRRARAAEGLFVAGADVGGISTGGWSSGLATALVLGLVAAESALV
;
A
#
# COMPACT_ATOMS: atom_id res chain seq x y z
N MET A 1 0.79 -10.24 3.21
CA MET A 1 -0.30 -10.95 2.46
C MET A 1 0.28 -11.90 1.43
N ALA A 2 1.10 -11.42 0.49
CA ALA A 2 1.55 -12.23 -0.64
C ALA A 2 2.21 -13.56 -0.24
N GLY A 3 3.14 -13.59 0.71
CA GLY A 3 3.79 -14.82 1.17
C GLY A 3 2.83 -15.82 1.81
N LEU A 4 1.85 -15.34 2.59
CA LEU A 4 0.81 -16.20 3.18
C LEU A 4 -0.11 -16.80 2.12
N VAL A 5 -0.50 -16.00 1.11
CA VAL A 5 -1.29 -16.47 -0.05
C VAL A 5 -0.52 -17.51 -0.84
N ALA A 6 0.76 -17.22 -1.14
CA ALA A 6 1.61 -18.16 -1.88
C ALA A 6 1.79 -19.48 -1.14
N ALA A 7 2.01 -19.43 0.18
CA ALA A 7 2.14 -20.65 0.99
C ALA A 7 0.82 -21.44 1.06
N ALA A 8 -0.31 -20.77 1.31
CA ALA A 8 -1.61 -21.44 1.34
C ALA A 8 -1.91 -22.13 0.00
N ARG A 9 -1.67 -21.43 -1.13
CA ARG A 9 -1.87 -21.99 -2.46
C ARG A 9 -0.94 -23.16 -2.77
N ALA A 10 0.35 -23.04 -2.42
CA ALA A 10 1.31 -24.11 -2.59
C ALA A 10 0.90 -25.37 -1.78
N GLY A 11 0.38 -25.19 -0.57
CA GLY A 11 -0.18 -26.26 0.25
C GLY A 11 -1.35 -26.99 -0.42
N GLU A 12 -2.30 -26.24 -1.02
CA GLU A 12 -3.41 -26.82 -1.80
C GLU A 12 -2.93 -27.62 -3.01
N LEU A 13 -1.79 -27.24 -3.60
CA LEU A 13 -1.16 -27.92 -4.71
C LEU A 13 -0.28 -29.10 -4.30
N GLY A 14 -0.28 -29.47 -3.00
CA GLY A 14 0.42 -30.62 -2.47
C GLY A 14 1.85 -30.39 -1.99
N ALA A 15 2.33 -29.14 -2.01
CA ALA A 15 3.64 -28.78 -1.45
C ALA A 15 3.56 -28.63 0.08
N ARG A 16 4.72 -28.53 0.71
CA ARG A 16 4.86 -28.22 2.16
C ARG A 16 5.68 -26.95 2.34
N PRO A 17 5.09 -25.77 2.07
CA PRO A 17 5.80 -24.51 2.18
C PRO A 17 6.09 -24.15 3.62
N ILE A 18 7.23 -23.47 3.85
CA ILE A 18 7.57 -22.83 5.12
C ILE A 18 7.62 -21.32 4.87
N VAL A 19 6.92 -20.56 5.70
CA VAL A 19 6.96 -19.09 5.65
C VAL A 19 7.97 -18.59 6.69
N TYR A 20 9.00 -17.90 6.24
CA TYR A 20 9.95 -17.21 7.10
C TYR A 20 9.52 -15.75 7.26
N GLU A 21 9.27 -15.32 8.47
CA GLU A 21 8.86 -13.95 8.82
C GLU A 21 9.89 -13.33 9.79
N LYS A 22 10.60 -12.31 9.33
CA LYS A 22 11.60 -11.59 10.12
C LYS A 22 11.00 -10.87 11.34
N GLY A 23 9.75 -10.44 11.21
CA GLY A 23 9.04 -9.70 12.26
C GLY A 23 8.50 -10.59 13.38
N THR A 24 7.77 -9.95 14.28
CA THR A 24 7.20 -10.59 15.48
C THR A 24 5.83 -11.22 15.25
N GLY A 25 5.30 -11.16 14.04
CA GLY A 25 4.00 -11.74 13.68
C GLY A 25 3.75 -11.73 12.17
N PRO A 26 2.98 -12.71 11.66
CA PRO A 26 2.69 -12.81 10.24
C PRO A 26 1.71 -11.72 9.78
N GLY A 27 1.72 -11.40 8.48
CA GLY A 27 0.74 -10.51 7.85
C GLY A 27 1.29 -9.16 7.40
N GLY A 28 2.37 -8.68 8.00
CA GLY A 28 3.07 -7.46 7.60
C GLY A 28 2.15 -6.23 7.51
N SER A 29 2.31 -5.41 6.47
CA SER A 29 1.49 -4.19 6.27
C SER A 29 0.00 -4.46 6.02
N MET A 30 -0.40 -5.68 5.67
CA MET A 30 -1.82 -6.04 5.57
C MET A 30 -2.56 -5.80 6.88
N LEU A 31 -1.97 -6.17 8.03
CA LEU A 31 -2.57 -5.95 9.36
C LEU A 31 -2.79 -4.48 9.71
N LEU A 32 -2.09 -3.56 9.03
CA LEU A 32 -2.14 -2.12 9.26
C LEU A 32 -3.08 -1.42 8.26
N SER A 33 -3.71 -2.19 7.37
CA SER A 33 -4.62 -1.71 6.33
C SER A 33 -6.08 -1.76 6.77
N SER A 34 -6.95 -1.15 5.97
CA SER A 34 -8.41 -1.28 6.13
C SER A 34 -8.99 -2.57 5.55
N GLY A 35 -8.17 -3.44 4.97
CA GLY A 35 -8.59 -4.74 4.43
C GLY A 35 -9.30 -4.71 3.08
N PHE A 36 -9.27 -3.59 2.35
CA PHE A 36 -9.85 -3.50 1.01
C PHE A 36 -8.95 -4.16 -0.04
N VAL A 37 -9.46 -5.21 -0.68
CA VAL A 37 -8.89 -5.90 -1.84
C VAL A 37 -9.71 -5.49 -3.06
N TRP A 38 -9.14 -4.72 -3.98
CA TRP A 38 -9.88 -4.13 -5.09
C TRP A 38 -9.05 -4.00 -6.36
N ARG A 39 -9.70 -3.98 -7.52
CA ARG A 39 -9.14 -3.61 -8.83
C ARG A 39 -9.93 -2.47 -9.47
N TYR A 40 -9.39 -1.86 -10.51
CA TYR A 40 -10.16 -0.96 -11.37
C TYR A 40 -11.27 -1.73 -12.09
N ARG A 41 -12.35 -1.03 -12.45
CA ARG A 41 -13.50 -1.66 -13.16
C ARG A 41 -13.09 -2.16 -14.53
N SER A 42 -12.17 -1.48 -15.22
CA SER A 42 -11.66 -1.90 -16.51
C SER A 42 -10.17 -1.76 -16.63
N TYR A 43 -9.59 -2.43 -17.61
CA TYR A 43 -8.17 -2.34 -17.92
C TYR A 43 -7.80 -0.92 -18.41
N GLU A 44 -8.67 -0.27 -19.18
CA GLU A 44 -8.48 1.09 -19.67
C GLU A 44 -8.35 2.07 -18.51
N LEU A 45 -9.23 1.98 -17.50
CA LEU A 45 -9.13 2.75 -16.27
C LEU A 45 -7.82 2.47 -15.52
N PHE A 46 -7.39 1.22 -15.46
CA PHE A 46 -6.11 0.89 -14.83
C PHE A 46 -4.95 1.58 -15.55
N ARG A 47 -4.93 1.53 -16.90
CA ARG A 47 -3.92 2.20 -17.73
C ARG A 47 -3.95 3.72 -17.56
N GLU A 48 -5.14 4.31 -17.51
CA GLU A 48 -5.33 5.74 -17.29
C GLU A 48 -4.80 6.19 -15.92
N GLN A 49 -5.13 5.44 -14.88
CA GLN A 49 -4.78 5.80 -13.50
C GLN A 49 -3.34 5.43 -13.11
N CYS A 50 -2.70 4.51 -13.83
CA CYS A 50 -1.32 4.07 -13.62
C CYS A 50 -0.60 3.97 -14.98
N PRO A 51 -0.39 5.11 -15.69
CA PRO A 51 0.04 5.11 -17.09
C PRO A 51 1.45 4.56 -17.31
N GLY A 52 2.35 4.74 -16.35
CA GLY A 52 3.72 4.24 -16.38
C GLY A 52 3.85 2.77 -15.95
N GLY A 53 2.75 2.15 -15.53
CA GLY A 53 2.75 0.77 -15.04
C GLY A 53 2.99 -0.25 -16.15
N ASP A 54 3.57 -1.41 -15.79
CA ASP A 54 3.76 -2.56 -16.68
C ASP A 54 2.40 -3.08 -17.16
N SER A 55 2.19 -3.02 -18.48
CA SER A 55 0.92 -3.39 -19.11
C SER A 55 0.58 -4.86 -18.96
N ASP A 56 1.58 -5.73 -18.94
CA ASP A 56 1.38 -7.17 -18.82
C ASP A 56 1.01 -7.58 -17.40
N LEU A 57 1.68 -7.00 -16.39
CA LEU A 57 1.32 -7.24 -14.99
C LEU A 57 -0.05 -6.66 -14.63
N GLN A 58 -0.38 -5.47 -15.16
CA GLN A 58 -1.73 -4.91 -15.00
C GLN A 58 -2.80 -5.82 -15.60
N ARG A 59 -2.51 -6.42 -16.78
CA ARG A 59 -3.40 -7.38 -17.42
C ARG A 59 -3.56 -8.65 -16.59
N VAL A 60 -2.48 -9.21 -16.05
CA VAL A 60 -2.53 -10.38 -15.14
C VAL A 60 -3.44 -10.08 -13.94
N ILE A 61 -3.32 -8.90 -13.33
CA ILE A 61 -4.17 -8.52 -12.20
C ILE A 61 -5.64 -8.46 -12.64
N MET A 62 -5.95 -7.84 -13.79
CA MET A 62 -7.31 -7.73 -14.27
C MET A 62 -7.94 -9.10 -14.61
N GLU A 63 -7.18 -9.98 -15.25
CA GLU A 63 -7.63 -11.31 -15.67
C GLU A 63 -7.83 -12.28 -14.49
N ARG A 64 -6.98 -12.19 -13.47
CA ARG A 64 -6.94 -13.15 -12.37
C ARG A 64 -7.66 -12.68 -11.10
N PHE A 65 -8.03 -11.40 -11.02
CA PHE A 65 -8.54 -10.82 -9.77
C PHE A 65 -9.81 -11.50 -9.25
N ASP A 66 -10.81 -11.71 -10.09
CA ASP A 66 -12.12 -12.20 -9.66
C ASP A 66 -12.00 -13.64 -9.15
N ASP A 67 -11.30 -14.53 -9.87
CA ASP A 67 -11.00 -15.89 -9.42
C ASP A 67 -10.16 -15.90 -8.12
N SER A 68 -9.23 -14.95 -7.99
CA SER A 68 -8.40 -14.80 -6.80
C SER A 68 -9.23 -14.36 -5.58
N LEU A 69 -10.17 -13.46 -5.80
CA LEU A 69 -11.08 -13.00 -4.74
C LEU A 69 -12.00 -14.14 -4.29
N ASP A 70 -12.55 -14.91 -5.22
CA ASP A 70 -13.34 -16.09 -4.94
C ASP A 70 -12.54 -17.15 -4.19
N TRP A 71 -11.26 -17.34 -4.55
CA TRP A 71 -10.35 -18.23 -3.81
C TRP A 71 -10.18 -17.74 -2.36
N LEU A 72 -9.99 -16.45 -2.14
CA LEU A 72 -9.85 -15.87 -0.81
C LEU A 72 -11.12 -16.07 0.03
N GLU A 73 -12.30 -15.89 -0.54
CA GLU A 73 -13.59 -16.13 0.13
C GLU A 73 -13.76 -17.60 0.53
N ARG A 74 -13.36 -18.54 -0.35
CA ARG A 74 -13.38 -19.98 -0.03
C ARG A 74 -12.42 -20.37 1.10
N SER A 75 -11.41 -19.55 1.40
CA SER A 75 -10.51 -19.76 2.55
C SER A 75 -11.20 -19.53 3.90
N GLY A 76 -12.49 -19.25 3.94
CA GLY A 76 -13.29 -19.11 5.16
C GLY A 76 -13.16 -17.74 5.85
N VAL A 77 -12.64 -16.75 5.13
CA VAL A 77 -12.57 -15.37 5.64
C VAL A 77 -13.89 -14.67 5.42
N GLU A 78 -14.43 -14.06 6.46
CA GLU A 78 -15.70 -13.33 6.39
C GLU A 78 -15.58 -12.09 5.51
N LEU A 79 -16.48 -12.00 4.52
CA LEU A 79 -16.67 -10.84 3.69
C LEU A 79 -17.41 -9.75 4.47
N LEU A 80 -16.79 -8.59 4.70
CA LEU A 80 -17.40 -7.46 5.40
C LEU A 80 -18.30 -6.62 4.47
N THR A 81 -17.83 -6.33 3.25
CA THR A 81 -18.60 -5.58 2.23
C THR A 81 -17.96 -5.73 0.86
N ARG A 82 -18.77 -5.59 -0.18
CA ARG A 82 -18.33 -5.45 -1.58
C ARG A 82 -18.32 -3.99 -2.06
N GLU A 83 -18.75 -3.07 -1.22
CA GLU A 83 -18.73 -1.65 -1.55
C GLU A 83 -17.32 -1.07 -1.28
N THR A 84 -16.61 -0.69 -2.33
CA THR A 84 -15.28 -0.08 -2.22
C THR A 84 -15.34 1.40 -1.82
N GLY A 85 -16.51 2.02 -1.92
CA GLY A 85 -16.69 3.47 -1.71
C GLY A 85 -16.09 4.33 -2.83
N ASN A 86 -15.64 3.71 -3.93
CA ASN A 86 -15.12 4.41 -5.10
C ASN A 86 -15.72 3.84 -6.39
N PRO A 87 -16.43 4.67 -7.20
CA PRO A 87 -17.14 4.21 -8.39
C PRO A 87 -16.25 3.64 -9.50
N VAL A 88 -14.95 3.94 -9.50
CA VAL A 88 -14.00 3.43 -10.51
C VAL A 88 -13.37 2.09 -10.12
N THR A 89 -13.72 1.53 -8.96
CA THR A 89 -13.16 0.28 -8.46
C THR A 89 -14.22 -0.77 -8.15
N VAL A 90 -13.81 -2.03 -8.12
CA VAL A 90 -14.60 -3.18 -7.67
C VAL A 90 -13.74 -4.05 -6.77
N GLY A 91 -14.34 -4.73 -5.80
CA GLY A 91 -13.60 -5.58 -4.87
C GLY A 91 -14.40 -5.90 -3.62
N ALA A 92 -13.66 -6.21 -2.55
CA ALA A 92 -14.24 -6.60 -1.28
C ALA A 92 -13.38 -6.14 -0.10
N ARG A 93 -13.99 -6.02 1.05
CA ARG A 93 -13.31 -5.73 2.33
C ARG A 93 -13.37 -6.94 3.24
N PHE A 94 -12.25 -7.26 3.85
CA PHE A 94 -12.09 -8.33 4.83
C PHE A 94 -11.43 -7.79 6.10
N ASP A 95 -11.63 -8.46 7.23
CA ASP A 95 -10.84 -8.17 8.43
C ASP A 95 -9.40 -8.68 8.25
N PRO A 96 -8.37 -7.80 8.33
CA PRO A 96 -6.98 -8.21 8.13
C PRO A 96 -6.49 -9.28 9.13
N ARG A 97 -7.05 -9.32 10.34
CA ARG A 97 -6.67 -10.32 11.36
C ARG A 97 -7.25 -11.68 11.00
N GLN A 98 -8.47 -11.71 10.48
CA GLN A 98 -9.08 -12.96 9.99
C GLN A 98 -8.34 -13.47 8.75
N LEU A 99 -7.89 -12.59 7.83
CA LEU A 99 -7.03 -12.96 6.71
C LEU A 99 -5.75 -13.65 7.19
N VAL A 100 -5.07 -13.10 8.19
CA VAL A 100 -3.88 -13.76 8.77
C VAL A 100 -4.23 -15.10 9.36
N LYS A 101 -5.30 -15.19 10.17
CA LYS A 101 -5.72 -16.43 10.81
C LYS A 101 -6.04 -17.55 9.83
N ALA A 102 -6.66 -17.21 8.70
CA ALA A 102 -7.02 -18.16 7.66
C ALA A 102 -5.82 -18.62 6.81
N LEU A 103 -4.88 -17.72 6.54
CA LEU A 103 -3.79 -17.96 5.58
C LEU A 103 -2.46 -18.35 6.23
N ALA A 104 -2.25 -18.07 7.53
CA ALA A 104 -0.98 -18.36 8.19
C ALA A 104 -0.86 -19.85 8.52
N GLN A 105 0.01 -20.52 7.78
CA GLN A 105 0.36 -21.93 7.98
C GLN A 105 1.89 -22.02 8.04
N ASP A 106 2.41 -22.80 8.98
CA ASP A 106 3.84 -23.11 9.14
C ASP A 106 4.77 -21.87 9.06
N VAL A 107 4.47 -20.86 9.90
CA VAL A 107 5.22 -19.58 9.93
C VAL A 107 6.30 -19.63 11.01
N ARG A 108 7.54 -19.41 10.61
CA ARG A 108 8.70 -19.25 11.50
C ARG A 108 8.99 -17.78 11.73
N LEU A 109 8.74 -17.34 12.95
CA LEU A 109 8.90 -15.93 13.35
C LEU A 109 10.32 -15.62 13.80
N GLY A 110 10.79 -14.41 13.48
CA GLY A 110 12.14 -13.94 13.78
C GLY A 110 13.21 -14.61 12.93
N GLU A 111 12.81 -15.31 11.87
CA GLU A 111 13.72 -16.07 11.00
C GLU A 111 13.73 -15.54 9.57
N THR A 112 14.83 -15.80 8.88
CA THR A 112 15.00 -15.55 7.43
C THR A 112 15.58 -16.79 6.77
N THR A 113 15.45 -16.90 5.46
CA THR A 113 16.10 -17.95 4.65
C THR A 113 17.06 -17.34 3.65
N GLY A 114 18.18 -18.04 3.36
CA GLY A 114 19.13 -17.65 2.34
C GLY A 114 18.77 -18.14 0.93
N ASP A 115 17.71 -18.96 0.78
CA ASP A 115 17.29 -19.55 -0.49
C ASP A 115 15.76 -19.58 -0.61
N PRO A 116 15.11 -18.41 -0.77
CA PRO A 116 13.66 -18.33 -0.93
C PRO A 116 13.24 -18.71 -2.35
N THR A 117 12.22 -19.55 -2.48
CA THR A 117 11.52 -19.78 -3.76
C THR A 117 10.62 -18.59 -4.13
N VAL A 118 9.95 -18.01 -3.14
CA VAL A 118 9.08 -16.84 -3.31
C VAL A 118 9.52 -15.73 -2.35
N LEU A 119 9.88 -14.57 -2.90
CA LEU A 119 10.10 -13.33 -2.15
C LEU A 119 8.78 -12.57 -2.00
N ALA A 120 8.43 -12.27 -0.73
CA ALA A 120 7.23 -11.51 -0.38
C ALA A 120 7.48 -10.67 0.89
N THR A 121 8.59 -9.93 0.91
CA THR A 121 9.13 -9.22 2.08
C THR A 121 8.47 -7.86 2.34
N GLY A 122 7.66 -7.39 1.39
CA GLY A 122 6.84 -6.18 1.53
C GLY A 122 7.49 -4.90 1.02
N GLY A 123 8.47 -5.00 0.12
CA GLY A 123 9.19 -3.86 -0.44
C GLY A 123 10.11 -3.17 0.56
N PHE A 124 10.30 -1.86 0.40
CA PHE A 124 11.24 -1.09 1.22
C PHE A 124 10.68 0.24 1.78
N PRO A 125 9.40 0.34 2.15
CA PRO A 125 8.82 1.58 2.64
C PRO A 125 9.50 2.11 3.91
N ALA A 126 10.00 1.23 4.79
CA ALA A 126 10.70 1.65 6.01
C ALA A 126 12.06 2.27 5.71
N ARG A 127 12.78 1.77 4.70
CA ARG A 127 14.03 2.36 4.21
C ARG A 127 13.76 3.74 3.60
N LEU A 128 12.84 3.80 2.65
CA LEU A 128 12.50 5.03 1.94
C LEU A 128 12.03 6.14 2.89
N ALA A 129 11.17 5.81 3.86
CA ALA A 129 10.70 6.76 4.86
C ALA A 129 11.87 7.34 5.69
N ARG A 130 12.79 6.48 6.15
CA ARG A 130 13.96 6.89 6.92
C ARG A 130 14.90 7.77 6.11
N GLU A 131 15.26 7.37 4.88
CA GLU A 131 16.19 8.07 4.00
C GLU A 131 15.68 9.46 3.60
N ARG A 132 14.35 9.60 3.43
CA ARG A 132 13.71 10.86 3.05
C ARG A 132 13.20 11.67 4.24
N GLY A 133 13.38 11.20 5.47
CA GLY A 133 12.85 11.88 6.65
C GLY A 133 11.33 11.99 6.65
N LEU A 134 10.61 11.00 6.12
CA LEU A 134 9.15 10.95 6.05
C LEU A 134 8.57 10.07 7.16
N LEU A 135 7.26 10.16 7.39
CA LEU A 135 6.60 9.24 8.29
C LEU A 135 6.49 7.84 7.67
N LEU A 136 6.60 6.81 8.50
CA LEU A 136 6.33 5.43 8.09
C LEU A 136 4.88 5.07 8.40
N ARG A 137 4.15 4.65 7.38
CA ARG A 137 2.78 4.14 7.47
C ARG A 137 2.69 2.70 6.93
N ALA A 138 3.67 1.91 7.27
CA ALA A 138 3.82 0.52 6.84
C ALA A 138 4.47 -0.34 7.93
N ASN A 139 4.63 -1.63 7.66
CA ASN A 139 5.38 -2.51 8.54
C ASN A 139 6.86 -2.10 8.58
N ARG A 140 7.37 -1.83 9.78
CA ARG A 140 8.76 -1.40 9.99
C ARG A 140 9.82 -2.42 9.55
N TRP A 141 9.43 -3.69 9.43
CA TRP A 141 10.31 -4.76 8.97
C TRP A 141 10.45 -4.80 7.43
N SER A 142 9.60 -4.08 6.68
CA SER A 142 9.71 -3.95 5.22
C SER A 142 10.80 -2.94 4.85
N ALA A 143 12.06 -3.36 5.03
CA ALA A 143 13.25 -2.51 4.89
C ALA A 143 14.04 -2.74 3.60
N GLY A 144 13.55 -3.60 2.68
CA GLY A 144 14.16 -3.86 1.38
C GLY A 144 15.11 -5.04 1.35
N ASP A 145 15.11 -5.89 2.36
CA ASP A 145 16.01 -7.06 2.43
C ASP A 145 15.82 -7.99 1.21
N GLY A 146 14.58 -8.20 0.78
CA GLY A 146 14.27 -9.01 -0.41
C GLY A 146 14.75 -8.36 -1.71
N LEU A 147 14.62 -7.02 -1.82
CA LEU A 147 15.13 -6.28 -2.97
C LEU A 147 16.66 -6.44 -3.07
N ASP A 148 17.39 -6.16 -1.98
CA ASP A 148 18.85 -6.25 -1.94
C ASP A 148 19.30 -7.68 -2.27
N TRP A 149 18.70 -8.68 -1.63
CA TRP A 149 19.00 -10.09 -1.87
C TRP A 149 18.82 -10.50 -3.34
N ALA A 150 17.75 -10.03 -3.97
CA ALA A 150 17.46 -10.33 -5.38
C ALA A 150 18.45 -9.63 -6.32
N LEU A 151 18.77 -8.35 -6.06
CA LEU A 151 19.71 -7.57 -6.87
C LEU A 151 21.15 -8.16 -6.82
N GLU A 152 21.61 -8.61 -5.67
CA GLU A 152 22.89 -9.30 -5.51
C GLU A 152 22.98 -10.58 -6.37
N ARG A 153 21.83 -11.15 -6.77
CA ARG A 153 21.73 -12.34 -7.62
C ARG A 153 21.34 -12.03 -9.06
N GLY A 154 21.46 -10.77 -9.45
CA GLY A 154 21.28 -10.32 -10.83
C GLY A 154 19.82 -10.07 -11.25
N ALA A 155 18.86 -10.07 -10.32
CA ALA A 155 17.51 -9.59 -10.62
C ALA A 155 17.55 -8.13 -11.05
N GLN A 156 16.56 -7.71 -11.85
CA GLN A 156 16.44 -6.34 -12.33
C GLN A 156 15.33 -5.60 -11.58
N THR A 157 15.40 -4.28 -11.55
CA THR A 157 14.33 -3.42 -11.02
C THR A 157 13.32 -3.05 -12.11
N ALA A 158 12.11 -2.70 -11.67
CA ALA A 158 11.05 -2.10 -12.48
C ALA A 158 10.36 -0.98 -11.68
N GLY A 159 9.84 0.01 -12.41
CA GLY A 159 9.29 1.23 -11.81
C GLY A 159 10.37 2.13 -11.23
N ASP A 160 9.93 3.28 -10.72
CA ASP A 160 10.80 4.23 -10.03
C ASP A 160 10.92 3.83 -8.54
N LEU A 161 12.15 3.62 -8.07
CA LEU A 161 12.41 3.24 -6.68
C LEU A 161 12.12 4.38 -5.70
N ASP A 162 12.06 5.62 -6.17
CA ASP A 162 11.70 6.79 -5.38
C ASP A 162 10.19 7.02 -5.29
N GLU A 163 9.41 6.34 -6.14
CA GLU A 163 7.97 6.47 -6.18
C GLU A 163 7.30 5.59 -5.12
N PHE A 164 6.33 6.16 -4.42
CA PHE A 164 5.60 5.44 -3.38
C PHE A 164 4.13 5.83 -3.31
N TYR A 165 3.31 4.93 -2.86
CA TYR A 165 1.98 5.25 -2.35
C TYR A 165 2.08 5.70 -0.90
N GLY A 166 1.46 6.82 -0.60
CA GLY A 166 1.44 7.40 0.73
C GLY A 166 0.11 8.04 1.10
N ARG A 167 0.08 8.61 2.30
CA ARG A 167 -1.04 9.43 2.80
C ARG A 167 -0.48 10.65 3.51
N ALA A 168 -1.21 11.75 3.45
CA ALA A 168 -1.00 12.86 4.36
C ALA A 168 -1.50 12.43 5.75
N MET A 169 -0.62 12.49 6.72
CA MET A 169 -0.90 12.18 8.13
C MET A 169 -0.70 13.45 8.97
N PRO A 170 -1.30 13.55 10.17
CA PRO A 170 -0.96 14.65 11.08
C PRO A 170 0.55 14.74 11.28
N ALA A 171 1.08 15.97 11.34
CA ALA A 171 2.52 16.20 11.56
C ALA A 171 2.89 15.88 13.01
N VAL A 172 3.06 14.60 13.29
CA VAL A 172 3.53 14.04 14.57
C VAL A 172 4.90 13.39 14.35
N ASP A 173 5.61 13.03 15.42
CA ASP A 173 6.94 12.43 15.31
C ASP A 173 6.85 10.97 14.85
N GLU A 174 5.91 10.20 15.41
CA GLU A 174 5.71 8.79 15.08
C GLU A 174 4.21 8.47 14.98
N LEU A 175 3.90 7.41 14.22
CA LEU A 175 2.55 6.85 14.06
C LEU A 175 2.52 5.44 14.64
N ALA A 176 1.56 5.17 15.51
CA ALA A 176 1.23 3.79 15.88
C ALA A 176 0.43 3.11 14.77
N GLY A 177 0.56 1.79 14.62
CA GLY A 177 -0.15 1.04 13.57
C GLY A 177 -1.68 1.21 13.60
N VAL A 178 -2.27 1.35 14.79
CA VAL A 178 -3.71 1.63 14.97
C VAL A 178 -4.15 2.98 14.41
N ASP A 179 -3.22 3.90 14.21
CA ASP A 179 -3.47 5.25 13.74
C ASP A 179 -3.46 5.37 12.20
N PHE A 180 -2.92 4.39 11.51
CA PHE A 180 -2.69 4.46 10.06
C PHE A 180 -3.96 4.71 9.24
N VAL A 181 -5.10 4.16 9.66
CA VAL A 181 -6.38 4.42 9.01
C VAL A 181 -7.09 5.60 9.68
N ARG A 182 -7.07 5.64 11.02
CA ARG A 182 -7.80 6.61 11.83
C ARG A 182 -7.34 8.05 11.62
N LEU A 183 -6.02 8.28 11.51
CA LEU A 183 -5.45 9.63 11.41
C LEU A 183 -5.23 10.12 9.97
N ALA A 184 -5.42 9.29 8.93
CA ALA A 184 -5.22 9.74 7.55
C ALA A 184 -6.11 10.94 7.21
N GLN A 185 -5.49 12.01 6.69
CA GLN A 185 -6.15 13.24 6.27
C GLN A 185 -6.51 13.11 4.78
N LEU A 186 -7.77 12.83 4.45
CA LEU A 186 -8.23 12.43 3.13
C LEU A 186 -8.98 13.54 2.38
N TYR A 187 -8.79 14.77 2.78
CA TYR A 187 -9.50 15.94 2.24
C TYR A 187 -8.59 16.91 1.47
N GLY A 188 -7.43 16.44 1.00
CA GLY A 188 -6.51 17.28 0.24
C GLY A 188 -7.12 17.89 -1.01
N ARG A 189 -8.09 17.22 -1.66
CA ARG A 189 -8.86 17.75 -2.79
C ARG A 189 -9.72 18.98 -2.46
N HIS A 190 -10.09 19.16 -1.20
CA HIS A 190 -10.92 20.26 -0.71
C HIS A 190 -10.10 21.32 0.01
N ALA A 191 -8.79 21.12 0.14
CA ALA A 191 -7.89 22.00 0.85
C ALA A 191 -7.04 22.85 -0.08
N LEU A 192 -6.75 24.07 0.35
CA LEU A 192 -5.57 24.77 -0.12
C LEU A 192 -4.36 24.11 0.54
N VAL A 193 -3.45 23.56 -0.27
CA VAL A 193 -2.25 22.86 0.21
C VAL A 193 -1.01 23.69 -0.07
N THR A 194 -0.30 24.07 0.99
CA THR A 194 0.95 24.84 0.93
C THR A 194 2.03 24.18 1.78
N SER A 195 3.31 24.35 1.43
CA SER A 195 4.41 23.93 2.32
C SER A 195 4.31 24.60 3.69
N GLU A 196 4.99 24.01 4.70
CA GLU A 196 4.95 24.52 6.08
C GLU A 196 5.38 25.99 6.20
N ASP A 197 6.37 26.40 5.38
CA ASP A 197 6.90 27.76 5.30
C ASP A 197 6.14 28.68 4.33
N GLY A 198 5.17 28.13 3.59
CA GLY A 198 4.37 28.85 2.60
C GLY A 198 5.07 29.14 1.27
N SER A 199 6.29 28.64 1.05
CA SER A 199 7.07 28.88 -0.18
C SER A 199 6.54 28.12 -1.38
N GLU A 200 5.94 26.94 -1.15
CA GLU A 200 5.40 26.07 -2.17
C GLU A 200 3.88 25.89 -2.03
N ARG A 201 3.22 25.61 -3.14
CA ARG A 201 1.79 25.35 -3.20
C ARG A 201 1.49 24.26 -4.21
N PHE A 202 0.69 23.27 -3.83
CA PHE A 202 0.17 22.28 -4.77
C PHE A 202 -0.73 22.97 -5.81
N ARG A 203 -0.47 22.69 -7.08
CA ARG A 203 -1.21 23.29 -8.22
C ARG A 203 -1.91 22.19 -8.99
N GLY A 204 -3.20 22.37 -9.22
CA GLY A 204 -4.06 21.42 -9.91
C GLY A 204 -5.02 20.72 -8.96
N GLU A 205 -5.70 19.70 -9.49
CA GLU A 205 -6.58 18.83 -8.71
C GLU A 205 -5.84 17.55 -8.33
N PRO A 206 -5.81 17.18 -7.04
CA PRO A 206 -5.26 15.89 -6.64
C PRO A 206 -6.01 14.73 -7.30
N SER A 207 -5.29 13.66 -7.62
CA SER A 207 -5.90 12.40 -8.04
C SER A 207 -6.89 11.89 -6.98
N TRP A 208 -7.78 10.99 -7.34
CA TRP A 208 -8.72 10.41 -6.38
C TRP A 208 -8.03 9.69 -5.22
N SER A 209 -6.82 9.22 -5.45
CA SER A 209 -5.99 8.55 -4.44
C SER A 209 -5.10 9.50 -3.66
N GLU A 210 -5.00 10.78 -4.08
CA GLU A 210 -4.09 11.80 -3.53
C GLU A 210 -2.61 11.37 -3.53
N VAL A 211 -2.22 10.37 -4.32
CA VAL A 211 -0.84 9.89 -4.35
C VAL A 211 0.11 10.94 -4.92
N ASP A 212 -0.30 11.64 -5.94
CA ASP A 212 0.38 12.76 -6.58
C ASP A 212 0.62 13.92 -5.59
N LEU A 213 -0.43 14.30 -4.85
CA LEU A 213 -0.35 15.32 -3.82
C LEU A 213 0.65 14.93 -2.71
N VAL A 214 0.56 13.70 -2.20
CA VAL A 214 1.44 13.24 -1.12
C VAL A 214 2.90 13.13 -1.58
N GLN A 215 3.14 12.71 -2.82
CA GLN A 215 4.47 12.68 -3.38
C GLN A 215 5.05 14.09 -3.60
N GLU A 216 4.21 15.06 -3.98
CA GLU A 216 4.63 16.46 -4.07
C GLU A 216 5.02 17.00 -2.68
N ILE A 217 4.16 16.81 -1.67
CA ILE A 217 4.46 17.18 -0.27
C ILE A 217 5.77 16.55 0.21
N ALA A 218 6.04 15.30 -0.17
CA ALA A 218 7.26 14.60 0.21
C ALA A 218 8.55 15.22 -0.34
N ARG A 219 8.46 16.04 -1.41
CA ARG A 219 9.58 16.79 -1.99
C ARG A 219 9.81 18.13 -1.31
N TRP A 220 8.81 18.65 -0.60
CA TRP A 220 8.89 19.92 0.13
C TRP A 220 9.75 19.79 1.39
N PRO A 221 10.27 20.90 1.94
CA PRO A 221 11.07 20.86 3.16
C PRO A 221 10.39 20.10 4.29
N GLY A 222 11.05 19.09 4.85
CA GLY A 222 10.53 18.25 5.93
C GLY A 222 9.35 17.35 5.56
N GLY A 223 8.92 17.31 4.29
CA GLY A 223 7.76 16.56 3.84
C GLY A 223 6.45 17.03 4.49
N ARG A 224 6.33 18.34 4.80
CA ARG A 224 5.23 18.93 5.56
C ARG A 224 4.43 19.93 4.76
N ALA A 225 3.12 19.98 5.03
CA ALA A 225 2.19 20.89 4.38
C ALA A 225 1.07 21.34 5.30
N TRP A 226 0.55 22.54 5.10
CA TRP A 226 -0.72 22.98 5.66
C TRP A 226 -1.86 22.55 4.73
N TYR A 227 -2.82 21.82 5.28
CA TYR A 227 -4.13 21.58 4.66
C TYR A 227 -5.11 22.60 5.22
N THR A 228 -5.40 23.63 4.44
CA THR A 228 -6.29 24.73 4.83
C THR A 228 -7.64 24.59 4.14
N VAL A 229 -8.71 24.53 4.92
CA VAL A 229 -10.09 24.45 4.44
C VAL A 229 -10.93 25.59 5.02
N ASN A 230 -12.01 25.95 4.30
CA ASN A 230 -13.05 26.81 4.86
C ASN A 230 -13.91 25.99 5.83
N GLU A 231 -14.42 26.63 6.90
CA GLU A 231 -15.31 25.99 7.87
C GLU A 231 -16.53 25.30 7.22
N ALA A 232 -17.03 25.82 6.10
CA ALA A 232 -18.13 25.20 5.35
C ALA A 232 -17.81 23.80 4.81
N VAL A 233 -16.53 23.44 4.69
CA VAL A 233 -16.07 22.12 4.25
C VAL A 233 -16.01 21.11 5.40
N LEU A 234 -15.98 21.57 6.65
CA LEU A 234 -15.77 20.71 7.82
C LEU A 234 -16.81 19.58 7.94
N ASP A 235 -18.04 19.82 7.57
CA ASP A 235 -19.12 18.83 7.68
C ASP A 235 -19.25 17.96 6.42
N GLN A 236 -18.39 18.18 5.41
CA GLN A 236 -18.34 17.34 4.23
C GLN A 236 -17.84 15.94 4.59
N ARG A 237 -18.60 14.92 4.16
CA ARG A 237 -18.24 13.52 4.36
C ARG A 237 -17.30 13.03 3.27
N ILE A 238 -16.15 12.53 3.69
CA ILE A 238 -15.15 11.89 2.84
C ILE A 238 -15.03 10.43 3.27
N ARG A 239 -15.59 9.52 2.46
CA ARG A 239 -15.75 8.10 2.83
C ARG A 239 -16.57 7.95 4.13
N GLU A 240 -15.97 7.37 5.17
CA GLU A 240 -16.65 7.06 6.44
C GLU A 240 -16.58 8.21 7.46
N ARG A 241 -15.80 9.29 7.20
CA ARG A 241 -15.55 10.39 8.14
C ARG A 241 -15.85 11.75 7.53
N THR A 242 -16.24 12.70 8.37
CA THR A 242 -16.27 14.11 8.00
C THR A 242 -14.87 14.73 8.06
N VAL A 243 -14.69 15.86 7.39
CA VAL A 243 -13.43 16.64 7.51
C VAL A 243 -13.22 17.07 8.96
N ARG A 244 -14.27 17.49 9.67
CA ARG A 244 -14.23 17.84 11.09
C ARG A 244 -13.66 16.71 11.94
N GLU A 245 -14.17 15.49 11.77
CA GLU A 245 -13.68 14.31 12.51
C GLU A 245 -12.19 14.06 12.24
N MET A 246 -11.72 14.31 11.01
CA MET A 246 -10.31 14.17 10.67
C MET A 246 -9.44 15.27 11.29
N VAL A 247 -9.91 16.51 11.31
CA VAL A 247 -9.24 17.65 11.96
C VAL A 247 -9.13 17.42 13.47
N GLU A 248 -10.22 17.01 14.12
CA GLU A 248 -10.22 16.74 15.57
C GLU A 248 -9.32 15.54 15.92
N ALA A 249 -9.29 14.51 15.09
CA ALA A 249 -8.37 13.38 15.26
C ALA A 249 -6.90 13.82 15.14
N ALA A 250 -6.58 14.73 14.22
CA ALA A 250 -5.25 15.30 14.07
C ALA A 250 -4.87 16.16 15.30
N ARG A 251 -5.79 17.00 15.77
CA ARG A 251 -5.61 17.81 16.99
C ARG A 251 -5.36 16.94 18.21
N ALA A 252 -6.18 15.90 18.39
CA ALA A 252 -6.05 14.97 19.51
C ALA A 252 -4.73 14.16 19.45
N ALA A 253 -4.17 13.97 18.27
CA ALA A 253 -2.86 13.35 18.08
C ALA A 253 -1.69 14.30 18.30
N GLY A 254 -1.95 15.60 18.58
CA GLY A 254 -0.92 16.61 18.85
C GLY A 254 -0.38 17.33 17.63
N ALA A 255 -1.02 17.19 16.45
CA ALA A 255 -0.62 17.96 15.28
C ALA A 255 -0.98 19.45 15.44
N PRO A 256 -0.17 20.38 14.92
CA PRO A 256 -0.52 21.81 14.89
C PRO A 256 -1.80 22.04 14.08
N VAL A 257 -2.76 22.71 14.69
CA VAL A 257 -4.01 23.15 14.07
C VAL A 257 -4.19 24.64 14.30
N ARG A 258 -4.52 25.41 13.25
CA ARG A 258 -4.77 26.85 13.29
C ARG A 258 -6.21 27.11 12.86
N GLU A 259 -6.84 28.07 13.50
CA GLU A 259 -8.18 28.54 13.15
C GLU A 259 -8.14 30.06 13.11
N GLU A 260 -8.39 30.62 11.94
CA GLU A 260 -8.35 32.06 11.74
C GLU A 260 -9.25 32.47 10.56
N GLY A 261 -10.07 33.48 10.76
CA GLY A 261 -10.89 34.08 9.69
C GLY A 261 -11.84 33.11 8.98
N GLY A 262 -12.40 32.11 9.69
CA GLY A 262 -13.26 31.08 9.09
C GLY A 262 -12.51 30.02 8.30
N LEU A 263 -11.18 29.96 8.46
CA LEU A 263 -10.31 28.92 7.89
C LEU A 263 -9.77 28.03 8.99
N VAL A 264 -9.69 26.74 8.70
CA VAL A 264 -9.07 25.70 9.55
C VAL A 264 -7.90 25.09 8.79
N SER A 265 -6.72 25.12 9.41
CA SER A 265 -5.49 24.60 8.83
C SER A 265 -4.90 23.52 9.73
N VAL A 266 -4.61 22.35 9.18
CA VAL A 266 -3.93 21.23 9.87
C VAL A 266 -2.55 21.06 9.26
N LEU A 267 -1.52 21.02 10.09
CA LEU A 267 -0.18 20.65 9.61
C LEU A 267 -0.14 19.14 9.43
N VAL A 268 0.12 18.72 8.19
CA VAL A 268 0.25 17.31 7.78
C VAL A 268 1.69 17.02 7.37
N ARG A 269 2.04 15.74 7.34
CA ARG A 269 3.31 15.22 6.87
C ARG A 269 3.08 14.03 5.96
N ALA A 270 3.86 13.94 4.88
CA ALA A 270 3.82 12.80 3.98
C ALA A 270 4.27 11.52 4.70
N ALA A 271 3.52 10.44 4.51
CA ALA A 271 3.81 9.14 5.10
C ALA A 271 3.87 8.05 4.04
N VAL A 272 4.95 7.29 4.02
CA VAL A 272 5.18 6.19 3.07
C VAL A 272 4.40 4.96 3.49
N THR A 273 3.59 4.42 2.58
CA THR A 273 2.80 3.20 2.82
C THR A 273 3.33 2.01 2.04
N GLN A 274 3.66 2.20 0.77
CA GLN A 274 4.14 1.14 -0.12
C GLN A 274 5.03 1.75 -1.19
N THR A 275 6.17 1.13 -1.49
CA THR A 275 7.01 1.46 -2.65
C THR A 275 6.34 0.98 -3.94
N LEU A 276 6.44 1.73 -5.04
CA LEU A 276 5.87 1.40 -6.33
C LEU A 276 6.90 0.84 -7.29
N GLY A 277 8.17 1.20 -7.12
CA GLY A 277 9.31 0.50 -7.69
C GLY A 277 9.69 -0.74 -6.87
N GLY A 278 10.38 -1.70 -7.50
CA GLY A 278 10.80 -2.94 -6.89
C GLY A 278 11.45 -3.90 -7.90
N ILE A 279 11.33 -5.18 -7.66
CA ILE A 279 11.90 -6.24 -8.49
C ILE A 279 11.05 -6.41 -9.76
N ARG A 280 11.70 -6.50 -10.91
CA ARG A 280 11.06 -6.84 -12.19
C ARG A 280 10.68 -8.31 -12.22
N VAL A 281 9.46 -8.61 -12.66
CA VAL A 281 8.98 -9.97 -12.88
C VAL A 281 8.27 -10.09 -14.24
N ASP A 282 8.14 -11.31 -14.72
CA ASP A 282 7.29 -11.64 -15.87
C ASP A 282 5.82 -11.90 -15.45
N ARG A 283 4.96 -12.24 -16.41
CA ARG A 283 3.54 -12.56 -16.17
C ARG A 283 3.32 -13.78 -15.24
N ARG A 284 4.35 -14.58 -15.01
CA ARG A 284 4.35 -15.73 -14.09
C ARG A 284 4.91 -15.37 -12.71
N ALA A 285 5.08 -14.08 -12.41
CA ALA A 285 5.72 -13.56 -11.20
C ALA A 285 7.19 -14.01 -11.03
N ARG A 286 7.87 -14.42 -12.10
CA ARG A 286 9.25 -14.92 -12.08
C ARG A 286 10.24 -13.78 -12.30
N ALA A 287 11.18 -13.60 -11.38
CA ALA A 287 12.27 -12.63 -11.46
C ALA A 287 13.56 -13.23 -12.06
N ALA A 288 13.82 -14.51 -11.78
CA ALA A 288 14.95 -15.28 -12.28
C ALA A 288 14.62 -16.78 -12.25
N GLU A 289 15.54 -17.63 -12.71
CA GLU A 289 15.37 -19.07 -12.59
C GLU A 289 15.22 -19.48 -11.13
N GLY A 290 14.13 -20.20 -10.81
CA GLY A 290 13.82 -20.66 -9.46
C GLY A 290 13.36 -19.56 -8.48
N LEU A 291 13.30 -18.29 -8.90
CA LEU A 291 12.93 -17.17 -8.05
C LEU A 291 11.64 -16.49 -8.53
N PHE A 292 10.63 -16.48 -7.68
CA PHE A 292 9.37 -15.78 -7.87
C PHE A 292 9.23 -14.64 -6.85
N VAL A 293 8.49 -13.59 -7.21
CA VAL A 293 8.32 -12.41 -6.37
C VAL A 293 6.86 -11.98 -6.36
N ALA A 294 6.32 -11.64 -5.19
CA ALA A 294 4.93 -11.25 -5.04
C ALA A 294 4.72 -10.10 -4.05
N GLY A 295 3.60 -9.41 -4.19
CA GLY A 295 3.24 -8.27 -3.33
C GLY A 295 4.06 -7.01 -3.63
N ALA A 296 4.39 -6.25 -2.59
CA ALA A 296 5.06 -4.95 -2.72
C ALA A 296 6.56 -5.05 -3.08
N ASP A 297 7.13 -6.25 -3.15
CA ASP A 297 8.46 -6.46 -3.71
C ASP A 297 8.47 -6.35 -5.25
N VAL A 298 7.32 -6.57 -5.90
CA VAL A 298 7.17 -6.39 -7.35
C VAL A 298 7.03 -4.91 -7.69
N GLY A 299 7.95 -4.42 -8.52
CA GLY A 299 7.95 -3.05 -8.99
C GLY A 299 7.19 -2.84 -10.30
N GLY A 300 6.85 -1.57 -10.57
CA GLY A 300 6.38 -1.12 -11.87
C GLY A 300 4.91 -1.39 -12.19
N ILE A 301 4.08 -1.87 -11.26
CA ILE A 301 2.66 -2.14 -11.54
C ILE A 301 1.84 -0.85 -11.56
N SER A 302 2.07 0.03 -10.59
CA SER A 302 1.27 1.23 -10.35
C SER A 302 2.02 2.53 -10.61
N THR A 303 3.11 2.49 -11.35
CA THR A 303 3.92 3.66 -11.70
C THR A 303 3.06 4.78 -12.29
N GLY A 304 3.20 5.99 -11.75
CA GLY A 304 2.41 7.17 -12.12
C GLY A 304 1.02 7.23 -11.48
N GLY A 305 0.72 6.37 -10.49
CA GLY A 305 -0.58 6.34 -9.83
C GLY A 305 -0.66 5.41 -8.62
N TRP A 306 -1.80 4.78 -8.42
CA TRP A 306 -2.02 3.84 -7.32
C TRP A 306 -3.01 2.73 -7.68
N SER A 307 -2.66 1.50 -7.36
CA SER A 307 -3.59 0.36 -7.37
C SER A 307 -3.54 -0.39 -6.03
N SER A 308 -4.50 -1.30 -5.81
CA SER A 308 -4.58 -2.02 -4.54
C SER A 308 -3.37 -2.93 -4.32
N GLY A 309 -2.54 -2.59 -3.33
CA GLY A 309 -1.44 -3.45 -2.90
C GLY A 309 -1.89 -4.80 -2.39
N LEU A 310 -3.10 -4.89 -1.79
CA LEU A 310 -3.66 -6.18 -1.36
C LEU A 310 -4.14 -7.03 -2.53
N ALA A 311 -4.70 -6.43 -3.58
CA ALA A 311 -5.07 -7.17 -4.80
C ALA A 311 -3.82 -7.70 -5.53
N THR A 312 -2.81 -6.85 -5.68
CA THR A 312 -1.50 -7.26 -6.22
C THR A 312 -0.89 -8.40 -5.42
N ALA A 313 -0.92 -8.30 -4.08
CA ALA A 313 -0.39 -9.33 -3.19
C ALA A 313 -1.18 -10.66 -3.29
N LEU A 314 -2.50 -10.59 -3.45
CA LEU A 314 -3.36 -11.76 -3.63
C LEU A 314 -3.08 -12.43 -4.97
N VAL A 315 -3.22 -11.68 -6.07
CA VAL A 315 -3.08 -12.22 -7.42
C VAL A 315 -1.69 -12.77 -7.67
N LEU A 316 -0.65 -11.97 -7.40
CA LEU A 316 0.73 -12.41 -7.66
C LEU A 316 1.20 -13.46 -6.65
N GLY A 317 0.64 -13.52 -5.44
CA GLY A 317 0.89 -14.60 -4.49
C GLY A 317 0.42 -15.95 -5.04
N LEU A 318 -0.81 -16.00 -5.60
CA LEU A 318 -1.35 -17.20 -6.26
C LEU A 318 -0.52 -17.58 -7.49
N VAL A 319 -0.24 -16.60 -8.36
CA VAL A 319 0.55 -16.81 -9.59
C VAL A 319 1.95 -17.32 -9.27
N ALA A 320 2.63 -16.76 -8.27
CA ALA A 320 3.95 -17.21 -7.86
C ALA A 320 3.96 -18.67 -7.38
N ALA A 321 3.00 -19.03 -6.51
CA ALA A 321 2.87 -20.41 -6.04
C ALA A 321 2.58 -21.41 -7.16
N GLU A 322 1.63 -21.09 -8.04
CA GLU A 322 1.29 -21.91 -9.20
C GLU A 322 2.46 -22.07 -10.16
N SER A 323 3.23 -21.00 -10.38
CA SER A 323 4.38 -21.02 -11.28
C SER A 323 5.61 -21.75 -10.72
N ALA A 324 5.77 -21.73 -9.40
CA ALA A 324 6.90 -22.37 -8.72
C ALA A 324 6.79 -23.90 -8.69
N LEU A 325 5.61 -24.46 -8.92
CA LEU A 325 5.33 -25.89 -8.84
C LEU A 325 5.13 -26.56 -10.21
N VAL A 326 5.30 -25.80 -11.28
CA VAL A 326 5.28 -26.27 -12.68
C VAL A 326 6.69 -26.27 -13.25
#